data_5884df8c5ede532970b652e07f1dd987
#
_entry.id   5884df8c5ede532970b652e07f1dd987
#
_cell.length_a   1.000
_cell.length_b   1.000
_cell.length_c   1.000
_cell.angle_alpha   90.00
_cell.angle_beta   90.00
_cell.angle_gamma   90.00
#
_symmetry.space_group_name_H-M   'P 1'
#
loop_
_entity.id
_entity.type
_entity.pdbx_description
1 polymer ?
#
loop_
_entity_poly.entity_id
_entity_poly.type
_entity_poly.pdbx_seq_one_letter_code
_entity_poly.pdbx_strand_id
1 'polypeptide(L)'
;MKANKLTAIAMLLAALFFATPKAKAQVNAQVLYDFGSDREFVTLTLEMFKQDKWGNTYFFVDHDFNYDQHVKGSPNLAPGGTYFEIARCLNFWQNSSIKNLSLHVEYNGGITRSYPINNAWLVGVDYFIHSKDFKNTLNLKALYKNIQEKDSDVPMQLTAVWAMNDLFGVKGLKFDGFADFWWETHGVDFREDGTCDTKKTVFITEPQLWYNVGQHFGCYNLSLGGEVELSNNFGSTGGFKCRPCLGVKWDF
;
A
#
# COMPACT_ATOMS: atom_id res chain seq x y z
N MET A 1 14.21 26.19 23.07
CA MET A 1 14.60 24.78 22.96
C MET A 1 14.06 24.24 21.62
N LYS A 2 14.93 24.00 20.65
CA LYS A 2 14.52 23.33 19.39
C LYS A 2 14.42 21.84 19.69
N ALA A 3 13.22 21.31 19.87
CA ALA A 3 13.02 19.86 19.93
C ALA A 3 13.52 19.27 18.60
N ASN A 4 14.44 18.31 18.66
CA ASN A 4 14.92 17.62 17.47
C ASN A 4 13.74 16.93 16.80
N LYS A 5 13.61 17.08 15.47
CA LYS A 5 12.53 16.47 14.67
C LYS A 5 12.45 14.96 14.88
N LEU A 6 13.59 14.31 15.15
CA LEU A 6 13.65 12.89 15.54
C LEU A 6 12.89 12.60 16.84
N THR A 7 12.98 13.50 17.82
CA THR A 7 12.26 13.37 19.10
C THR A 7 10.75 13.53 18.89
N ALA A 8 10.30 14.38 17.97
CA ALA A 8 8.89 14.55 17.65
C ALA A 8 8.32 13.31 16.92
N ILE A 9 9.05 12.73 15.98
CA ILE A 9 8.68 11.47 15.29
C ILE A 9 8.68 10.32 16.30
N ALA A 10 9.70 10.22 17.15
CA ALA A 10 9.75 9.19 18.20
C ALA A 10 8.62 9.35 19.22
N MET A 11 8.23 10.59 19.58
CA MET A 11 7.07 10.82 20.46
C MET A 11 5.74 10.54 19.76
N LEU A 12 5.60 10.82 18.46
CA LEU A 12 4.41 10.47 17.67
C LEU A 12 4.27 8.96 17.55
N LEU A 13 5.35 8.25 17.24
CA LEU A 13 5.39 6.80 17.26
C LEU A 13 5.07 6.24 18.65
N ALA A 14 5.71 6.78 19.71
CA ALA A 14 5.43 6.37 21.09
C ALA A 14 3.97 6.61 21.49
N ALA A 15 3.35 7.72 21.09
CA ALA A 15 1.93 8.00 21.36
C ALA A 15 1.00 7.00 20.68
N LEU A 16 1.35 6.51 19.48
CA LEU A 16 0.63 5.44 18.79
C LEU A 16 0.73 4.10 19.53
N PHE A 17 1.86 3.82 20.22
CA PHE A 17 2.05 2.59 20.98
C PHE A 17 1.19 2.48 22.25
N PHE A 18 0.74 3.60 22.82
CA PHE A 18 -0.08 3.60 24.06
C PHE A 18 -1.58 3.62 23.80
N ALA A 19 -2.02 3.82 22.57
CA ALA A 19 -3.43 3.72 22.18
C ALA A 19 -3.78 2.26 21.91
N THR A 20 -4.17 1.49 22.92
CA THR A 20 -4.76 0.15 22.72
C THR A 20 -6.27 0.28 22.51
N PRO A 21 -6.79 0.35 21.28
CA PRO A 21 -8.22 0.31 21.08
C PRO A 21 -8.70 -1.13 21.28
N LYS A 22 -9.75 -1.32 22.08
CA LYS A 22 -10.53 -2.57 22.15
C LYS A 22 -11.30 -2.87 20.85
N ALA A 23 -10.91 -2.27 19.74
CA ALA A 23 -11.54 -2.44 18.47
C ALA A 23 -10.91 -3.63 17.74
N LYS A 24 -11.73 -4.50 17.17
CA LYS A 24 -11.33 -5.63 16.30
C LYS A 24 -10.80 -5.17 14.92
N ALA A 25 -10.11 -4.05 14.87
CA ALA A 25 -9.42 -3.58 13.68
C ALA A 25 -7.98 -4.05 13.76
N GLN A 26 -7.46 -4.60 12.67
CA GLN A 26 -6.03 -4.84 12.50
C GLN A 26 -5.44 -3.53 12.00
N VAL A 27 -4.63 -2.90 12.82
CA VAL A 27 -3.91 -1.66 12.48
C VAL A 27 -2.44 -1.96 12.60
N ASN A 28 -1.64 -1.54 11.63
CA ASN A 28 -0.20 -1.63 11.71
C ASN A 28 0.48 -0.36 11.21
N ALA A 29 1.71 -0.18 11.64
CA ALA A 29 2.63 0.83 11.12
C ALA A 29 3.87 0.13 10.58
N GLN A 30 4.36 0.58 9.41
CA GLN A 30 5.55 0.06 8.77
C GLN A 30 6.51 1.21 8.52
N VAL A 31 7.78 0.97 8.75
CA VAL A 31 8.86 1.89 8.32
C VAL A 31 9.75 1.10 7.38
N LEU A 32 9.77 1.52 6.13
CA LEU A 32 10.47 0.88 5.04
C LEU A 32 11.58 1.77 4.51
N TYR A 33 12.71 1.19 4.14
CA TYR A 33 13.73 1.87 3.36
C TYR A 33 13.80 1.25 1.97
N ASP A 34 13.62 2.09 0.96
CA ASP A 34 13.66 1.70 -0.45
C ASP A 34 15.12 1.74 -0.97
N PHE A 35 15.59 0.59 -1.48
CA PHE A 35 16.92 0.41 -2.07
C PHE A 35 16.93 0.56 -3.59
N GLY A 36 15.81 0.95 -4.18
CA GLY A 36 15.72 1.24 -5.61
C GLY A 36 16.70 2.35 -6.00
N SER A 37 17.47 2.15 -7.08
CA SER A 37 18.49 3.09 -7.53
C SER A 37 17.96 4.49 -7.91
N ASP A 38 16.66 4.60 -8.05
CA ASP A 38 15.94 5.83 -8.40
C ASP A 38 15.15 6.42 -7.22
N ARG A 39 15.24 5.84 -6.01
CA ARG A 39 14.49 6.26 -4.82
C ARG A 39 15.38 6.55 -3.61
N GLU A 40 15.90 5.54 -2.92
CA GLU A 40 16.75 5.69 -1.72
C GLU A 40 16.13 6.56 -0.63
N PHE A 41 14.84 6.35 -0.31
CA PHE A 41 14.11 7.10 0.71
C PHE A 41 13.43 6.19 1.73
N VAL A 42 12.87 6.81 2.78
CA VAL A 42 12.11 6.12 3.83
C VAL A 42 10.62 6.36 3.62
N THR A 43 9.82 5.30 3.69
CA THR A 43 8.36 5.37 3.71
C THR A 43 7.83 4.96 5.08
N LEU A 44 6.90 5.73 5.63
CA LEU A 44 6.06 5.37 6.76
C LEU A 44 4.68 5.01 6.23
N THR A 45 4.29 3.75 6.38
CA THR A 45 2.94 3.25 6.06
C THR A 45 2.12 3.09 7.33
N LEU A 46 0.90 3.61 7.33
CA LEU A 46 -0.16 3.26 8.28
C LEU A 46 -1.25 2.49 7.55
N GLU A 47 -1.57 1.32 8.03
CA GLU A 47 -2.54 0.43 7.41
C GLU A 47 -3.60 -0.01 8.41
N MET A 48 -4.85 -0.11 7.97
CA MET A 48 -5.96 -0.64 8.76
C MET A 48 -6.85 -1.56 7.93
N PHE A 49 -7.12 -2.74 8.47
CA PHE A 49 -8.19 -3.62 8.00
C PHE A 49 -9.20 -3.85 9.12
N LYS A 50 -10.48 -3.61 8.84
CA LYS A 50 -11.58 -3.80 9.79
C LYS A 50 -12.75 -4.51 9.14
N GLN A 51 -13.13 -5.65 9.68
CA GLN A 51 -14.37 -6.34 9.34
C GLN A 51 -15.53 -5.85 10.21
N ASP A 52 -16.72 -5.83 9.62
CA ASP A 52 -18.00 -5.61 10.31
C ASP A 52 -19.11 -6.50 9.73
N LYS A 53 -20.34 -6.33 10.22
CA LYS A 53 -21.50 -7.13 9.78
C LYS A 53 -21.89 -6.93 8.31
N TRP A 54 -21.38 -5.90 7.64
CA TRP A 54 -21.72 -5.55 6.26
C TRP A 54 -20.59 -5.82 5.27
N GLY A 55 -19.42 -6.20 5.75
CA GLY A 55 -18.23 -6.42 4.93
C GLY A 55 -16.95 -5.98 5.62
N ASN A 56 -16.10 -5.23 4.92
CA ASN A 56 -14.86 -4.73 5.49
C ASN A 56 -14.51 -3.33 4.98
N THR A 57 -13.71 -2.63 5.77
CA THR A 57 -13.05 -1.38 5.40
C THR A 57 -11.55 -1.62 5.43
N TYR A 58 -10.86 -1.15 4.42
CA TYR A 58 -9.42 -1.13 4.33
C TYR A 58 -8.96 0.29 4.01
N PHE A 59 -7.89 0.72 4.62
CA PHE A 59 -7.16 1.90 4.15
C PHE A 59 -5.68 1.76 4.45
N PHE A 60 -4.87 2.44 3.68
CA PHE A 60 -3.50 2.75 4.03
C PHE A 60 -3.15 4.19 3.67
N VAL A 61 -2.10 4.67 4.31
CA VAL A 61 -1.48 5.96 4.03
C VAL A 61 0.02 5.75 4.03
N ASP A 62 0.65 6.06 2.92
CA ASP A 62 2.09 6.13 2.78
C ASP A 62 2.55 7.57 2.90
N HIS A 63 3.61 7.78 3.64
CA HIS A 63 4.28 9.06 3.73
C HIS A 63 5.77 8.89 3.48
N ASP A 64 6.21 9.41 2.34
CA ASP A 64 7.60 9.34 1.92
C ASP A 64 8.41 10.49 2.53
N PHE A 65 9.63 10.16 2.96
CA PHE A 65 10.61 11.11 3.42
C PHE A 65 11.78 11.14 2.45
N ASN A 66 12.27 12.34 2.14
CA ASN A 66 13.40 12.56 1.23
C ASN A 66 13.16 12.04 -0.21
N TYR A 67 11.91 12.02 -0.64
CA TYR A 67 11.53 11.64 -2.01
C TYR A 67 12.34 12.38 -3.09
N ASP A 68 12.88 13.56 -2.77
CA ASP A 68 13.68 14.37 -3.68
C ASP A 68 15.06 14.65 -3.06
N GLN A 69 15.92 13.63 -3.03
CA GLN A 69 17.30 13.74 -2.53
C GLN A 69 18.17 14.67 -3.39
N HIS A 70 17.75 14.95 -4.62
CA HIS A 70 18.48 15.81 -5.56
C HIS A 70 18.39 17.30 -5.23
N VAL A 71 17.52 17.71 -4.31
CA VAL A 71 17.47 19.08 -3.83
C VAL A 71 18.62 19.32 -2.86
N LYS A 72 19.66 19.96 -3.38
CA LYS A 72 20.83 20.36 -2.61
C LYS A 72 20.42 21.16 -1.37
N GLY A 73 20.76 20.67 -0.17
CA GLY A 73 20.40 21.29 1.09
C GLY A 73 19.04 20.89 1.67
N SER A 74 18.36 19.90 1.10
CA SER A 74 17.19 19.30 1.74
C SER A 74 17.59 18.66 3.08
N PRO A 75 16.92 18.99 4.20
CA PRO A 75 17.22 18.35 5.47
C PRO A 75 16.84 16.86 5.40
N ASN A 76 17.66 16.00 6.01
CA ASN A 76 17.35 14.59 6.15
C ASN A 76 15.93 14.40 6.74
N LEU A 77 15.16 13.46 6.23
CA LEU A 77 13.78 13.20 6.58
C LEU A 77 12.83 14.38 6.28
N ALA A 78 13.08 15.15 5.23
CA ALA A 78 12.10 16.11 4.74
C ALA A 78 10.86 15.38 4.18
N PRO A 79 9.63 15.84 4.45
CA PRO A 79 8.42 15.31 3.83
C PRO A 79 8.51 15.38 2.30
N GLY A 80 8.31 14.24 1.63
CA GLY A 80 8.44 14.13 0.18
C GLY A 80 7.11 13.94 -0.54
N GLY A 81 6.23 13.13 0.03
CA GLY A 81 4.93 12.84 -0.55
C GLY A 81 4.03 12.12 0.43
N THR A 82 2.75 12.06 0.08
CA THR A 82 1.75 11.24 0.78
C THR A 82 0.81 10.66 -0.24
N TYR A 83 0.59 9.36 -0.19
CA TYR A 83 -0.42 8.66 -0.97
C TYR A 83 -1.33 7.90 -0.02
N PHE A 84 -2.59 7.77 -0.37
CA PHE A 84 -3.54 6.99 0.43
C PHE A 84 -4.60 6.34 -0.43
N GLU A 85 -5.10 5.23 0.08
CA GLU A 85 -6.28 4.55 -0.43
C GLU A 85 -7.24 4.26 0.71
N ILE A 86 -8.53 4.36 0.42
CA ILE A 86 -9.60 3.93 1.31
C ILE A 86 -10.61 3.12 0.52
N ALA A 87 -10.85 1.90 0.95
CA ALA A 87 -11.72 0.95 0.29
C ALA A 87 -12.80 0.43 1.23
N ARG A 88 -13.99 0.19 0.68
CA ARG A 88 -15.12 -0.43 1.35
C ARG A 88 -15.66 -1.59 0.52
N CYS A 89 -15.63 -2.80 1.07
CA CYS A 89 -16.36 -3.94 0.54
C CYS A 89 -17.69 -4.10 1.27
N LEU A 90 -18.76 -4.30 0.51
CA LEU A 90 -20.12 -4.50 1.01
C LEU A 90 -20.66 -5.85 0.55
N ASN A 91 -21.07 -6.67 1.52
CA ASN A 91 -21.61 -7.99 1.28
C ASN A 91 -22.92 -8.16 2.07
N PHE A 92 -24.05 -7.91 1.41
CA PHE A 92 -25.37 -8.02 2.01
C PHE A 92 -25.98 -9.42 1.90
N TRP A 93 -25.33 -10.34 1.16
CA TRP A 93 -25.81 -11.67 0.82
C TRP A 93 -24.94 -12.80 1.37
N GLN A 94 -24.35 -12.59 2.55
CA GLN A 94 -23.43 -13.52 3.21
C GLN A 94 -24.00 -14.93 3.45
N ASN A 95 -25.32 -15.07 3.48
CA ASN A 95 -26.02 -16.36 3.68
C ASN A 95 -26.47 -17.01 2.36
N SER A 96 -26.00 -16.52 1.21
CA SER A 96 -26.36 -17.03 -0.11
C SER A 96 -25.23 -17.82 -0.77
N SER A 97 -25.51 -18.39 -1.96
CA SER A 97 -24.50 -19.06 -2.79
C SER A 97 -23.40 -18.13 -3.30
N ILE A 98 -23.64 -16.83 -3.32
CA ILE A 98 -22.66 -15.80 -3.75
C ILE A 98 -22.01 -15.09 -2.56
N LYS A 99 -22.00 -15.71 -1.39
CA LYS A 99 -21.45 -15.15 -0.14
C LYS A 99 -20.01 -14.63 -0.25
N ASN A 100 -19.23 -15.13 -1.19
CA ASN A 100 -17.83 -14.73 -1.40
C ASN A 100 -17.68 -13.51 -2.32
N LEU A 101 -18.77 -13.03 -2.93
CA LEU A 101 -18.77 -11.84 -3.78
C LEU A 101 -19.18 -10.62 -2.96
N SER A 102 -18.44 -9.52 -3.08
CA SER A 102 -18.74 -8.24 -2.47
C SER A 102 -18.80 -7.14 -3.52
N LEU A 103 -19.58 -6.10 -3.25
CA LEU A 103 -19.40 -4.83 -3.96
C LEU A 103 -18.16 -4.13 -3.37
N HIS A 104 -17.39 -3.47 -4.23
CA HIS A 104 -16.20 -2.73 -3.87
C HIS A 104 -16.32 -1.27 -4.29
N VAL A 105 -16.01 -0.36 -3.38
CA VAL A 105 -15.86 1.08 -3.64
C VAL A 105 -14.56 1.53 -3.02
N GLU A 106 -13.77 2.28 -3.79
CA GLU A 106 -12.45 2.73 -3.36
C GLU A 106 -12.20 4.16 -3.86
N TYR A 107 -11.47 4.92 -3.08
CA TYR A 107 -10.98 6.24 -3.40
C TYR A 107 -9.49 6.34 -3.09
N ASN A 108 -8.72 6.81 -4.07
CA ASN A 108 -7.27 6.96 -3.99
C ASN A 108 -6.90 8.41 -4.26
N GLY A 109 -5.83 8.87 -3.63
CA GLY A 109 -5.33 10.20 -3.87
C GLY A 109 -4.03 10.48 -3.13
N GLY A 110 -3.48 11.66 -3.35
CA GLY A 110 -2.26 12.02 -2.68
C GLY A 110 -1.63 13.29 -3.21
N ILE A 111 -0.43 13.55 -2.74
CA ILE A 111 0.39 14.68 -3.15
C ILE A 111 1.85 14.28 -3.09
N THR A 112 2.60 14.62 -4.11
CA THR A 112 4.05 14.65 -4.05
C THR A 112 4.52 16.06 -3.68
N ARG A 113 5.78 16.23 -3.45
CA ARG A 113 6.37 17.55 -3.20
C ARG A 113 6.16 18.53 -4.37
N SER A 114 6.06 18.01 -5.59
CA SER A 114 6.08 18.80 -6.82
C SER A 114 4.72 18.91 -7.50
N TYR A 115 3.82 17.94 -7.30
CA TYR A 115 2.52 17.88 -7.96
C TYR A 115 1.52 17.03 -7.18
N PRO A 116 0.20 17.28 -7.33
CA PRO A 116 -0.83 16.41 -6.77
C PRO A 116 -0.90 15.08 -7.54
N ILE A 117 -1.17 13.99 -6.84
CA ILE A 117 -1.54 12.72 -7.45
C ILE A 117 -3.03 12.80 -7.78
N ASN A 118 -3.40 12.54 -9.03
CA ASN A 118 -4.78 12.65 -9.48
C ASN A 118 -5.67 11.69 -8.71
N ASN A 119 -6.79 12.19 -8.22
CA ASN A 119 -7.76 11.39 -7.49
C ASN A 119 -8.35 10.30 -8.39
N ALA A 120 -8.55 9.12 -7.84
CA ALA A 120 -9.18 8.00 -8.53
C ALA A 120 -10.36 7.45 -7.72
N TRP A 121 -11.44 7.13 -8.42
CA TRP A 121 -12.58 6.39 -7.90
C TRP A 121 -12.64 5.03 -8.56
N LEU A 122 -12.77 3.98 -7.75
CA LEU A 122 -12.90 2.61 -8.24
C LEU A 122 -14.19 2.01 -7.68
N VAL A 123 -14.96 1.39 -8.56
CA VAL A 123 -16.24 0.73 -8.19
C VAL A 123 -16.34 -0.59 -8.94
N GLY A 124 -16.69 -1.67 -8.26
CA GLY A 124 -16.84 -2.96 -8.92
C GLY A 124 -17.13 -4.09 -7.95
N VAL A 125 -16.51 -5.22 -8.21
CA VAL A 125 -16.71 -6.45 -7.45
C VAL A 125 -15.39 -6.99 -6.91
N ASP A 126 -15.48 -7.65 -5.76
CA ASP A 126 -14.39 -8.35 -5.08
C ASP A 126 -14.84 -9.78 -4.78
N TYR A 127 -14.13 -10.76 -5.28
CA TYR A 127 -14.37 -12.18 -5.02
C TYR A 127 -13.33 -12.72 -4.05
N PHE A 128 -13.78 -13.14 -2.87
CA PHE A 128 -12.95 -13.61 -1.77
C PHE A 128 -12.79 -15.12 -1.77
N ILE A 129 -11.56 -15.59 -1.84
CA ILE A 129 -11.15 -17.00 -1.77
C ILE A 129 -10.35 -17.19 -0.50
N HIS A 130 -10.60 -18.26 0.25
CA HIS A 130 -9.88 -18.51 1.49
C HIS A 130 -9.73 -20.01 1.80
N SER A 131 -8.69 -20.37 2.56
CA SER A 131 -8.56 -21.67 3.19
C SER A 131 -9.61 -21.84 4.30
N LYS A 132 -9.87 -23.07 4.74
CA LYS A 132 -10.87 -23.36 5.79
C LYS A 132 -10.55 -22.65 7.11
N ASP A 133 -9.31 -22.45 7.41
CA ASP A 133 -8.80 -21.80 8.62
C ASP A 133 -8.51 -20.29 8.45
N PHE A 134 -8.81 -19.73 7.27
CA PHE A 134 -8.55 -18.34 6.88
C PHE A 134 -7.08 -17.91 6.97
N LYS A 135 -6.14 -18.84 7.08
CA LYS A 135 -4.72 -18.51 7.06
C LYS A 135 -4.25 -18.05 5.69
N ASN A 136 -4.83 -18.61 4.63
CA ASN A 136 -4.54 -18.21 3.25
C ASN A 136 -5.79 -17.58 2.64
N THR A 137 -5.62 -16.38 2.15
CA THR A 137 -6.69 -15.58 1.52
C THR A 137 -6.22 -15.01 0.19
N LEU A 138 -7.17 -14.89 -0.73
CA LEU A 138 -6.98 -14.24 -2.03
C LEU A 138 -8.25 -13.48 -2.39
N ASN A 139 -8.15 -12.21 -2.66
CA ASN A 139 -9.18 -11.38 -3.25
C ASN A 139 -8.87 -11.16 -4.73
N LEU A 140 -9.84 -11.35 -5.59
CA LEU A 140 -9.77 -11.01 -7.00
C LEU A 140 -10.81 -9.93 -7.29
N LYS A 141 -10.36 -8.79 -7.81
CA LYS A 141 -11.23 -7.63 -8.03
C LYS A 141 -11.26 -7.26 -9.50
N ALA A 142 -12.44 -6.87 -9.96
CA ALA A 142 -12.65 -6.24 -11.27
C ALA A 142 -13.39 -4.93 -11.04
N LEU A 143 -12.71 -3.82 -11.32
CA LEU A 143 -13.13 -2.49 -10.91
C LEU A 143 -13.21 -1.57 -12.13
N TYR A 144 -14.29 -0.82 -12.25
CA TYR A 144 -14.32 0.40 -13.06
C TYR A 144 -13.44 1.42 -12.35
N LYS A 145 -12.47 2.00 -13.07
CA LYS A 145 -11.53 3.00 -12.53
C LYS A 145 -11.68 4.31 -13.30
N ASN A 146 -11.97 5.37 -12.57
CA ASN A 146 -11.97 6.74 -13.09
C ASN A 146 -10.88 7.54 -12.38
N ILE A 147 -9.87 7.96 -13.12
CA ILE A 147 -8.80 8.84 -12.64
C ILE A 147 -9.10 10.24 -13.13
N GLN A 148 -9.17 11.21 -12.21
CA GLN A 148 -9.43 12.61 -12.55
C GLN A 148 -8.36 13.13 -13.52
N GLU A 149 -8.81 13.85 -14.56
CA GLU A 149 -7.93 14.46 -15.59
C GLU A 149 -7.06 13.45 -16.36
N LYS A 150 -7.45 12.17 -16.39
CA LYS A 150 -6.78 11.14 -17.17
C LYS A 150 -7.76 10.43 -18.10
N ASP A 151 -7.28 10.14 -19.27
CA ASP A 151 -8.00 9.34 -20.26
C ASP A 151 -7.63 7.87 -20.15
N SER A 152 -8.60 7.00 -20.41
CA SER A 152 -8.38 5.57 -20.52
C SER A 152 -9.23 4.98 -21.63
N ASP A 153 -8.62 4.21 -22.52
CA ASP A 153 -9.34 3.47 -23.57
C ASP A 153 -10.25 2.38 -22.94
N VAL A 154 -9.84 1.86 -21.76
CA VAL A 154 -10.55 0.86 -20.98
C VAL A 154 -10.52 1.28 -19.51
N PRO A 155 -11.56 1.93 -18.97
CA PRO A 155 -11.57 2.44 -17.61
C PRO A 155 -11.74 1.32 -16.58
N MET A 156 -10.81 0.38 -16.54
CA MET A 156 -10.85 -0.78 -15.65
C MET A 156 -9.52 -1.00 -14.95
N GLN A 157 -9.62 -1.57 -13.75
CA GLN A 157 -8.51 -2.13 -13.00
C GLN A 157 -8.83 -3.56 -12.61
N LEU A 158 -7.85 -4.44 -12.73
CA LEU A 158 -7.85 -5.80 -12.20
C LEU A 158 -6.88 -5.84 -11.04
N THR A 159 -7.35 -6.32 -9.88
CA THR A 159 -6.57 -6.39 -8.65
C THR A 159 -6.60 -7.79 -8.08
N ALA A 160 -5.45 -8.28 -7.64
CA ALA A 160 -5.31 -9.45 -6.79
C ALA A 160 -4.67 -9.03 -5.46
N VAL A 161 -5.26 -9.42 -4.33
CA VAL A 161 -4.69 -9.18 -2.99
C VAL A 161 -4.60 -10.51 -2.27
N TRP A 162 -3.45 -10.84 -1.71
CA TRP A 162 -3.25 -12.10 -1.01
C TRP A 162 -2.67 -11.90 0.38
N ALA A 163 -2.94 -12.87 1.27
CA ALA A 163 -2.27 -13.01 2.54
C ALA A 163 -2.14 -14.49 2.90
N MET A 164 -0.93 -14.91 3.22
CA MET A 164 -0.58 -16.28 3.62
C MET A 164 0.14 -16.19 4.97
N ASN A 165 -0.55 -16.62 6.03
CA ASN A 165 -0.02 -16.63 7.38
C ASN A 165 0.60 -18.00 7.71
N ASP A 166 1.65 -17.99 8.51
CA ASP A 166 2.42 -19.18 8.86
C ASP A 166 2.92 -19.93 7.61
N LEU A 167 3.45 -19.18 6.65
CA LEU A 167 3.91 -19.67 5.36
C LEU A 167 4.85 -20.87 5.54
N PHE A 168 4.64 -21.94 4.77
CA PHE A 168 5.38 -23.21 4.88
C PHE A 168 5.37 -23.85 6.29
N GLY A 169 4.38 -23.51 7.12
CA GLY A 169 4.30 -23.97 8.51
C GLY A 169 5.24 -23.24 9.49
N VAL A 170 5.91 -22.20 9.04
CA VAL A 170 6.78 -21.38 9.90
C VAL A 170 5.90 -20.35 10.62
N LYS A 171 5.72 -20.55 11.93
CA LYS A 171 4.91 -19.67 12.76
C LYS A 171 5.43 -18.23 12.72
N GLY A 172 4.50 -17.29 12.44
CA GLY A 172 4.81 -15.86 12.36
C GLY A 172 5.49 -15.42 11.07
N LEU A 173 5.68 -16.33 10.09
CA LEU A 173 6.08 -15.95 8.73
C LEU A 173 4.83 -15.65 7.91
N LYS A 174 4.72 -14.42 7.40
CA LYS A 174 3.60 -13.94 6.60
C LYS A 174 4.10 -13.50 5.22
N PHE A 175 3.41 -13.97 4.18
CA PHE A 175 3.57 -13.50 2.82
C PHE A 175 2.26 -12.86 2.39
N ASP A 176 2.27 -11.57 2.15
CA ASP A 176 1.11 -10.80 1.69
C ASP A 176 1.50 -9.83 0.58
N GLY A 177 0.49 -9.12 0.05
CA GLY A 177 0.72 -8.14 -0.98
C GLY A 177 -0.45 -8.02 -1.94
N PHE A 178 -0.21 -7.27 -2.99
CA PHE A 178 -1.19 -7.05 -4.04
C PHE A 178 -0.52 -7.04 -5.42
N ALA A 179 -1.36 -7.13 -6.47
CA ALA A 179 -1.00 -6.90 -7.85
C ALA A 179 -2.14 -6.17 -8.55
N ASP A 180 -1.84 -5.04 -9.17
CA ASP A 180 -2.75 -4.20 -9.90
C ASP A 180 -2.33 -4.07 -11.36
N PHE A 181 -3.31 -4.15 -12.22
CA PHE A 181 -3.17 -3.86 -13.64
C PHE A 181 -4.32 -2.98 -14.11
N TRP A 182 -4.00 -1.84 -14.73
CA TRP A 182 -5.03 -0.95 -15.28
C TRP A 182 -4.62 -0.28 -16.59
N TRP A 183 -5.59 0.28 -17.27
CA TRP A 183 -5.39 1.08 -18.47
C TRP A 183 -5.46 2.56 -18.12
N GLU A 184 -4.44 3.30 -18.51
CA GLU A 184 -4.30 4.73 -18.32
C GLU A 184 -3.38 5.30 -19.39
N THR A 185 -3.85 6.34 -20.09
CA THR A 185 -2.98 7.09 -21.01
C THR A 185 -2.22 8.15 -20.23
N HIS A 186 -0.90 8.00 -20.13
CA HIS A 186 -0.05 8.91 -19.35
C HIS A 186 1.35 9.05 -19.95
N GLY A 187 2.03 10.15 -19.60
CA GLY A 187 3.41 10.41 -19.95
C GLY A 187 4.38 9.77 -18.94
N VAL A 188 5.47 9.20 -19.46
CA VAL A 188 6.61 8.70 -18.68
C VAL A 188 7.92 9.22 -19.29
N ASP A 189 8.99 9.12 -18.51
CA ASP A 189 10.35 9.47 -18.96
C ASP A 189 10.43 10.89 -19.55
N PHE A 190 10.00 11.87 -18.76
CA PHE A 190 9.99 13.27 -19.12
C PHE A 190 11.40 13.79 -19.37
N ARG A 191 11.61 14.50 -20.49
CA ARG A 191 12.87 15.09 -20.93
C ARG A 191 12.91 16.59 -20.67
N GLU A 192 14.11 17.17 -20.70
CA GLU A 192 14.33 18.61 -20.49
C GLU A 192 13.61 19.50 -21.53
N ASP A 193 13.39 18.99 -22.73
CA ASP A 193 12.66 19.68 -23.80
C ASP A 193 11.14 19.64 -23.63
N GLY A 194 10.64 19.03 -22.51
CA GLY A 194 9.22 18.87 -22.22
C GLY A 194 8.55 17.70 -22.92
N THR A 195 9.26 16.92 -23.73
CA THR A 195 8.72 15.71 -24.35
C THR A 195 8.70 14.54 -23.36
N CYS A 196 7.82 13.57 -23.60
CA CYS A 196 7.76 12.32 -22.82
C CYS A 196 7.29 11.17 -23.72
N ASP A 197 7.53 9.96 -23.27
CA ASP A 197 6.92 8.77 -23.88
C ASP A 197 5.50 8.59 -23.36
N THR A 198 4.58 8.14 -24.21
CA THR A 198 3.20 7.87 -23.83
C THR A 198 3.00 6.37 -23.63
N LYS A 199 2.40 5.99 -22.53
CA LYS A 199 2.00 4.60 -22.21
C LYS A 199 0.49 4.53 -22.00
N LYS A 200 -0.07 3.33 -22.15
CA LYS A 200 -1.51 3.09 -22.05
C LYS A 200 -1.89 2.06 -20.99
N THR A 201 -0.91 1.44 -20.38
CA THR A 201 -1.13 0.42 -19.34
C THR A 201 -0.13 0.59 -18.24
N VAL A 202 -0.57 0.30 -17.03
CA VAL A 202 0.23 0.30 -15.81
C VAL A 202 0.07 -1.05 -15.10
N PHE A 203 1.17 -1.54 -14.59
CA PHE A 203 1.20 -2.70 -13.70
C PHE A 203 2.05 -2.36 -12.48
N ILE A 204 1.58 -2.77 -11.31
CA ILE A 204 2.34 -2.73 -10.06
C ILE A 204 1.99 -3.94 -9.20
N THR A 205 2.97 -4.48 -8.52
CA THR A 205 2.79 -5.49 -7.48
C THR A 205 3.82 -5.28 -6.38
N GLU A 206 3.39 -5.46 -5.14
CA GLU A 206 4.22 -5.34 -3.95
C GLU A 206 4.08 -6.59 -3.07
N PRO A 207 4.74 -7.71 -3.45
CA PRO A 207 4.87 -8.84 -2.56
C PRO A 207 5.69 -8.47 -1.33
N GLN A 208 5.14 -8.76 -0.15
CA GLN A 208 5.73 -8.50 1.16
C GLN A 208 6.02 -9.82 1.87
N LEU A 209 7.15 -9.89 2.56
CA LEU A 209 7.51 -11.01 3.44
C LEU A 209 7.86 -10.48 4.81
N TRP A 210 7.10 -10.88 5.83
CA TRP A 210 7.26 -10.45 7.21
C TRP A 210 7.48 -11.63 8.14
N TYR A 211 8.44 -11.51 9.07
CA TYR A 211 8.64 -12.48 10.12
C TYR A 211 8.48 -11.83 11.49
N ASN A 212 7.58 -12.37 12.30
CA ASN A 212 7.36 -11.90 13.67
C ASN A 212 8.53 -12.30 14.57
N VAL A 213 9.56 -11.46 14.61
CA VAL A 213 10.75 -11.69 15.43
C VAL A 213 10.46 -11.52 16.91
N GLY A 214 9.48 -10.68 17.24
CA GLY A 214 9.08 -10.36 18.60
C GLY A 214 8.54 -11.56 19.37
N GLN A 215 8.04 -12.60 18.67
CA GLN A 215 7.58 -13.85 19.31
C GLN A 215 8.68 -14.55 20.14
N HIS A 216 9.95 -14.32 19.83
CA HIS A 216 11.09 -14.96 20.51
C HIS A 216 11.45 -14.29 21.85
N PHE A 217 10.94 -13.07 22.11
CA PHE A 217 11.22 -12.32 23.34
C PHE A 217 9.97 -11.66 23.94
N GLY A 218 8.77 -12.16 23.57
CA GLY A 218 7.51 -11.75 24.18
C GLY A 218 6.91 -10.44 23.67
N CYS A 219 7.43 -9.87 22.56
CA CYS A 219 6.93 -8.67 21.90
C CYS A 219 6.22 -9.03 20.59
N TYR A 220 5.06 -9.66 20.67
CA TYR A 220 4.34 -10.24 19.52
C TYR A 220 3.90 -9.24 18.44
N ASN A 221 4.04 -7.97 18.70
CA ASN A 221 3.68 -6.88 17.81
C ASN A 221 4.76 -6.56 16.76
N LEU A 222 6.01 -7.05 16.98
CA LEU A 222 7.17 -6.65 16.18
C LEU A 222 7.49 -7.68 15.11
N SER A 223 7.51 -7.23 13.86
CA SER A 223 7.98 -8.01 12.71
C SER A 223 9.11 -7.30 11.98
N LEU A 224 10.01 -8.08 11.41
CA LEU A 224 11.03 -7.63 10.46
C LEU A 224 10.75 -8.25 9.10
N GLY A 225 11.02 -7.51 8.05
CA GLY A 225 10.76 -7.97 6.69
C GLY A 225 10.90 -6.87 5.68
N GLY A 226 10.04 -6.90 4.67
CA GLY A 226 10.01 -5.87 3.63
C GLY A 226 9.14 -6.27 2.47
N GLU A 227 9.25 -5.48 1.43
CA GLU A 227 8.51 -5.66 0.19
C GLU A 227 9.42 -5.48 -1.02
N VAL A 228 8.93 -5.88 -2.19
CA VAL A 228 9.58 -5.58 -3.45
C VAL A 228 8.54 -4.98 -4.38
N GLU A 229 8.63 -3.67 -4.68
CA GLU A 229 7.84 -3.11 -5.77
C GLU A 229 8.37 -3.63 -7.11
N LEU A 230 7.51 -4.32 -7.84
CA LEU A 230 7.72 -4.68 -9.23
C LEU A 230 6.68 -3.92 -10.06
N SER A 231 7.12 -2.99 -10.87
CA SER A 231 6.20 -2.14 -11.62
C SER A 231 6.59 -2.04 -13.10
N ASN A 232 5.61 -1.70 -13.94
CA ASN A 232 5.82 -1.40 -15.35
C ASN A 232 4.99 -0.18 -15.74
N ASN A 233 5.66 0.86 -16.24
CA ASN A 233 5.08 2.14 -16.61
C ASN A 233 4.33 2.82 -15.43
N PHE A 234 4.79 2.66 -14.20
CA PHE A 234 4.16 3.21 -13.02
C PHE A 234 4.71 4.60 -12.67
N GLY A 235 3.80 5.51 -12.32
CA GLY A 235 4.14 6.90 -12.04
C GLY A 235 4.68 7.63 -13.27
N SER A 236 5.81 8.32 -13.14
CA SER A 236 6.48 9.04 -14.23
C SER A 236 7.57 8.22 -14.92
N THR A 237 7.69 6.92 -14.62
CA THR A 237 8.79 6.07 -15.07
C THR A 237 8.32 5.00 -16.05
N GLY A 238 8.93 4.94 -17.22
CA GLY A 238 8.65 3.94 -18.26
C GLY A 238 9.38 2.62 -18.03
N GLY A 239 8.81 1.54 -18.57
CA GLY A 239 9.40 0.20 -18.52
C GLY A 239 9.32 -0.47 -17.17
N PHE A 240 10.00 -1.61 -17.05
CA PHE A 240 10.00 -2.43 -15.83
C PHE A 240 10.96 -1.87 -14.77
N LYS A 241 10.49 -1.84 -13.53
CA LYS A 241 11.28 -1.47 -12.35
C LYS A 241 11.16 -2.54 -11.27
N CYS A 242 12.23 -2.70 -10.50
CA CYS A 242 12.30 -3.56 -9.32
C CYS A 242 12.92 -2.73 -8.18
N ARG A 243 12.15 -2.48 -7.13
CA ARG A 243 12.54 -1.62 -6.01
C ARG A 243 12.35 -2.39 -4.70
N PRO A 244 13.40 -3.04 -4.21
CA PRO A 244 13.34 -3.78 -2.94
C PRO A 244 13.38 -2.83 -1.75
N CYS A 245 12.52 -3.09 -0.76
CA CYS A 245 12.45 -2.39 0.51
C CYS A 245 12.68 -3.34 1.68
N LEU A 246 13.37 -2.88 2.71
CA LEU A 246 13.46 -3.56 4.00
C LEU A 246 12.91 -2.68 5.10
N GLY A 247 12.32 -3.29 6.11
CA GLY A 247 11.69 -2.51 7.16
C GLY A 247 11.28 -3.26 8.41
N VAL A 248 10.61 -2.50 9.23
CA VAL A 248 10.05 -2.91 10.51
C VAL A 248 8.55 -2.66 10.47
N LYS A 249 7.77 -3.63 10.96
CA LYS A 249 6.32 -3.55 11.08
C LYS A 249 5.90 -3.75 12.53
N TRP A 250 4.99 -2.90 12.97
CA TRP A 250 4.37 -2.97 14.28
C TRP A 250 2.86 -3.14 14.15
N ASP A 251 2.33 -4.22 14.69
CA ASP A 251 0.88 -4.48 14.78
C ASP A 251 0.34 -3.95 16.12
N PHE A 252 -0.80 -3.20 16.12
CA PHE A 252 -1.40 -2.58 17.31
C PHE A 252 -2.45 -3.46 17.96
#